data_a9c73b9b8f955e2986de32f2a4dd093d
#
_entry.id   a9c73b9b8f955e2986de32f2a4dd093d
#
_cell.length_a   1.000
_cell.length_b   1.000
_cell.length_c   1.000
_cell.angle_alpha   90.00
_cell.angle_beta   90.00
_cell.angle_gamma   90.00
#
_symmetry.space_group_name_H-M   'P 1'
#
loop_
_entity.id
_entity.type
_entity.pdbx_description
1 polymer ?
#
loop_
_entity_poly.entity_id
_entity_poly.type
_entity_poly.pdbx_seq_one_letter_code
_entity_poly.pdbx_strand_id
1 'polypeptide(L)'
;MKSLLAFVSAAVLATTAASAFAQSADMIPPEMAPRSVGKDGMVCGKVEKARYAEGSEGQPTFLYMGGAFPRHTFSARIAGENRGKFSFPLETLEGKTVCVIGKIQRDASRAEIEVSSPSGLKLANIK
;
A
#
# COMPACT_ATOMS: atom_id res chain seq x y z
N MET A 1 41.09 58.54 3.76
CA MET A 1 40.62 58.10 3.75
C MET A 1 39.82 57.33 3.75
N LYS A 2 39.36 56.85 3.44
CA LYS A 2 38.51 56.11 3.42
C LYS A 2 38.32 54.98 3.54
N SER A 3 37.86 54.30 3.82
CA SER A 3 37.67 53.14 4.00
C SER A 3 36.71 52.52 3.60
N LEU A 4 36.61 51.88 3.12
CA LEU A 4 35.72 51.16 2.72
C LEU A 4 35.40 50.08 3.19
N LEU A 5 34.71 49.61 3.36
CA LEU A 5 34.27 48.55 3.80
C LEU A 5 33.58 47.75 3.13
N ALA A 6 33.71 46.89 2.89
CA ALA A 6 33.10 46.07 2.22
C ALA A 6 32.58 45.04 2.84
N PHE A 7 31.77 44.71 2.75
CA PHE A 7 31.22 43.67 3.39
C PHE A 7 30.63 42.84 2.72
N VAL A 8 30.64 41.87 2.66
CA VAL A 8 30.18 40.94 2.16
C VAL A 8 29.27 40.29 2.78
N SER A 9 28.29 40.19 2.41
CA SER A 9 27.34 39.49 3.00
C SER A 9 27.35 38.21 2.51
N ALA A 10 27.49 37.39 3.09
CA ALA A 10 27.43 36.11 2.70
C ALA A 10 26.13 35.64 2.70
N ALA A 11 25.69 35.33 1.77
CA ALA A 11 24.39 34.84 1.74
C ALA A 11 24.47 33.43 1.93
N VAL A 12 23.98 33.01 2.78
CA VAL A 12 23.94 31.73 3.02
C VAL A 12 22.81 31.15 2.46
N LEU A 13 22.85 30.35 1.66
CA LEU A 13 21.77 29.72 1.25
C LEU A 13 21.52 28.53 1.87
N ALA A 14 20.68 28.35 2.44
CA ALA A 14 20.29 27.19 3.08
C ALA A 14 19.54 26.42 2.14
N THR A 15 20.04 25.57 1.62
CA THR A 15 19.24 24.81 0.80
C THR A 15 18.75 23.74 1.55
N THR A 16 17.63 23.65 1.72
CA THR A 16 17.09 22.59 2.40
C THR A 16 16.81 21.61 1.41
N ALA A 17 17.28 20.65 1.47
CA ALA A 17 16.99 19.64 0.63
C ALA A 17 15.75 19.03 0.99
N ALA A 18 14.92 19.14 0.28
CA ALA A 18 13.69 18.59 0.59
C ALA A 18 13.86 17.17 0.45
N SER A 19 13.48 16.55 1.23
CA SER A 19 13.64 15.27 1.22
C SER A 19 12.84 14.61 0.35
N ALA A 20 13.31 14.25 -0.54
CA ALA A 20 12.57 13.66 -1.41
C ALA A 20 12.09 12.39 -1.10
N PHE A 21 12.47 11.83 -0.19
CA PHE A 21 12.01 10.60 0.02
C PHE A 21 10.78 10.52 0.55
N ALA A 22 10.29 11.45 0.70
CA ALA A 22 9.10 11.34 1.28
C ALA A 22 8.28 10.47 0.56
N GLN A 23 8.43 10.39 -0.55
CA GLN A 23 7.49 9.70 -1.16
C GLN A 23 7.57 8.36 -1.05
N SER A 24 8.43 7.96 -0.57
CA SER A 24 8.39 6.70 -0.55
C SER A 24 7.48 6.27 0.27
N ALA A 25 6.78 5.97 -0.03
CA ALA A 25 6.11 5.20 0.53
C ALA A 25 5.64 5.21 1.70
N ASP A 26 4.72 5.60 1.80
CA ASP A 26 4.08 5.45 2.92
C ASP A 26 3.57 4.10 2.93
N MET A 27 4.31 3.18 3.35
CA MET A 27 3.81 1.85 3.50
C MET A 27 2.94 1.84 4.73
N ILE A 28 1.72 1.46 4.56
CA ILE A 28 0.76 1.43 5.65
C ILE A 28 0.65 -0.01 6.11
N PRO A 29 0.86 -0.27 7.39
CA PRO A 29 0.63 -1.63 7.88
C PRO A 29 -0.84 -1.97 7.82
N PRO A 30 -1.20 -3.21 7.64
CA PRO A 30 -2.61 -3.57 7.53
C PRO A 30 -3.45 -3.11 8.72
N GLU A 31 -2.87 -3.10 9.91
CA GLU A 31 -3.60 -2.69 11.10
C GLU A 31 -3.95 -1.23 11.08
N MET A 32 -3.25 -0.42 10.31
CA MET A 32 -3.51 0.99 10.25
C MET A 32 -4.38 1.34 9.03
N ALA A 33 -4.62 0.41 8.15
CA ALA A 33 -5.40 0.70 6.96
C ALA A 33 -6.80 1.26 7.27
N PRO A 34 -7.50 0.79 8.31
CA PRO A 34 -8.82 1.36 8.58
C PRO A 34 -8.79 2.84 8.91
N ARG A 35 -7.64 3.36 9.31
CA ARG A 35 -7.54 4.77 9.60
C ARG A 35 -7.14 5.57 8.37
N SER A 36 -6.92 4.92 7.26
CA SER A 36 -6.49 5.59 6.04
C SER A 36 -7.53 5.52 4.94
N VAL A 37 -8.76 5.21 5.29
CA VAL A 37 -9.82 5.11 4.31
C VAL A 37 -9.98 6.44 3.57
N GLY A 38 -10.14 6.35 2.29
CA GLY A 38 -10.28 7.53 1.45
C GLY A 38 -9.01 7.97 0.77
N LYS A 39 -7.86 7.42 1.18
CA LYS A 39 -6.60 7.81 0.59
C LYS A 39 -6.13 6.77 -0.37
N ASP A 40 -5.33 7.17 -1.32
CA ASP A 40 -4.62 6.23 -2.15
C ASP A 40 -3.39 5.83 -1.35
N GLY A 41 -3.10 4.58 -1.25
CA GLY A 41 -1.99 4.15 -0.45
C GLY A 41 -1.45 2.81 -0.84
N MET A 42 -0.47 2.37 -0.08
CA MET A 42 0.17 1.11 -0.30
C MET A 42 0.15 0.38 1.03
N VAL A 43 -0.62 -0.67 1.12
CA VAL A 43 -0.74 -1.45 2.35
C VAL A 43 0.12 -2.68 2.20
N CYS A 44 1.11 -2.84 3.04
CA CYS A 44 2.06 -3.95 2.94
C CYS A 44 1.99 -4.81 4.19
N GLY A 45 1.96 -6.10 4.01
CA GLY A 45 1.94 -7.01 5.14
C GLY A 45 1.84 -8.44 4.67
N LYS A 46 1.76 -9.34 5.63
CA LYS A 46 1.68 -10.74 5.33
C LYS A 46 0.24 -11.11 5.00
N VAL A 47 0.05 -11.92 3.98
CA VAL A 47 -1.26 -12.43 3.66
C VAL A 47 -1.52 -13.59 4.60
N GLU A 48 -2.45 -13.38 5.52
CA GLU A 48 -2.73 -14.40 6.51
C GLU A 48 -3.58 -15.51 5.93
N LYS A 49 -4.41 -15.19 4.96
CA LYS A 49 -5.26 -16.17 4.33
C LYS A 49 -5.67 -15.68 2.96
N ALA A 50 -5.65 -16.54 1.97
CA ALA A 50 -6.13 -16.22 0.64
C ALA A 50 -7.37 -17.08 0.39
N ARG A 51 -8.47 -16.45 0.00
CA ARG A 51 -9.70 -17.16 -0.16
C ARG A 51 -10.36 -16.80 -1.47
N TYR A 52 -10.64 -17.79 -2.29
CA TYR A 52 -11.33 -17.57 -3.55
C TYR A 52 -12.82 -17.86 -3.29
N ALA A 53 -13.62 -16.82 -3.29
CA ALA A 53 -15.03 -16.96 -3.01
C ALA A 53 -15.77 -17.30 -4.29
N GLU A 54 -15.52 -18.48 -4.80
CA GLU A 54 -16.06 -18.92 -6.05
C GLU A 54 -17.57 -18.97 -6.07
N GLY A 55 -18.21 -19.21 -4.96
CA GLY A 55 -19.66 -19.25 -4.92
C GLY A 55 -20.32 -17.91 -4.72
N SER A 56 -19.55 -16.84 -4.62
CA SER A 56 -20.14 -15.53 -4.39
C SER A 56 -20.25 -14.78 -5.69
N GLU A 57 -21.11 -13.78 -5.70
CA GLU A 57 -21.29 -12.99 -6.88
C GLU A 57 -19.99 -12.30 -7.24
N GLY A 58 -19.60 -12.31 -8.49
CA GLY A 58 -18.33 -11.73 -8.92
C GLY A 58 -17.13 -12.60 -8.66
N GLN A 59 -17.31 -13.69 -7.94
CA GLN A 59 -16.27 -14.67 -7.65
C GLN A 59 -14.95 -14.01 -7.24
N PRO A 60 -14.97 -13.18 -6.20
CA PRO A 60 -13.75 -12.48 -5.83
C PRO A 60 -12.77 -13.35 -5.08
N THR A 61 -11.51 -12.97 -5.14
CA THR A 61 -10.49 -13.55 -4.28
C THR A 61 -10.16 -12.50 -3.24
N PHE A 62 -10.09 -12.91 -2.00
CA PHE A 62 -9.72 -12.00 -0.92
C PHE A 62 -8.39 -12.41 -0.34
N LEU A 63 -7.51 -11.43 -0.14
CA LEU A 63 -6.27 -11.66 0.57
C LEU A 63 -6.41 -10.94 1.89
N TYR A 64 -6.55 -11.70 2.98
CA TYR A 64 -6.78 -11.11 4.29
C TYR A 64 -5.46 -10.81 4.97
N MET A 65 -5.34 -9.60 5.48
CA MET A 65 -4.11 -9.13 6.10
C MET A 65 -4.45 -8.45 7.42
N GLY A 66 -3.51 -8.43 8.33
CA GLY A 66 -3.76 -7.87 9.65
C GLY A 66 -4.60 -8.81 10.49
N GLY A 67 -4.53 -10.09 10.20
CA GLY A 67 -5.29 -11.10 10.89
C GLY A 67 -5.97 -12.00 9.89
N ALA A 68 -6.36 -13.17 10.30
CA ALA A 68 -7.05 -14.11 9.44
C ALA A 68 -8.54 -13.84 9.55
N PHE A 69 -9.29 -14.13 8.51
CA PHE A 69 -10.73 -13.95 8.52
C PHE A 69 -11.32 -14.73 9.70
N PRO A 70 -12.23 -14.17 10.43
CA PRO A 70 -12.87 -12.86 10.26
C PRO A 70 -12.26 -11.74 11.09
N ARG A 71 -11.07 -11.91 11.59
CA ARG A 71 -10.46 -10.89 12.41
C ARG A 71 -9.45 -10.04 11.67
N HIS A 72 -9.44 -10.09 10.36
CA HIS A 72 -8.53 -9.30 9.58
C HIS A 72 -8.91 -7.81 9.67
N THR A 73 -7.94 -6.94 9.45
CA THR A 73 -8.19 -5.50 9.46
C THR A 73 -8.20 -4.96 8.04
N PHE A 74 -7.67 -5.71 7.11
CA PHE A 74 -7.56 -5.24 5.73
C PHE A 74 -7.69 -6.42 4.78
N SER A 75 -8.26 -6.18 3.62
CA SER A 75 -8.28 -7.20 2.59
C SER A 75 -8.00 -6.57 1.24
N ALA A 76 -7.35 -7.32 0.38
CA ALA A 76 -7.27 -6.98 -1.02
C ALA A 76 -8.34 -7.80 -1.70
N ARG A 77 -9.14 -7.17 -2.57
CA ARG A 77 -10.21 -7.87 -3.24
C ARG A 77 -9.91 -7.88 -4.72
N ILE A 78 -9.86 -9.04 -5.33
CA ILE A 78 -9.62 -9.16 -6.75
C ILE A 78 -10.86 -9.80 -7.36
N ALA A 79 -11.56 -9.08 -8.20
CA ALA A 79 -12.76 -9.62 -8.84
C ALA A 79 -12.40 -10.82 -9.70
N GLY A 80 -13.35 -11.72 -9.84
CA GLY A 80 -13.08 -12.93 -10.61
C GLY A 80 -12.65 -12.65 -12.03
N GLU A 81 -13.21 -11.62 -12.62
CA GLU A 81 -12.82 -11.28 -13.99
C GLU A 81 -11.38 -10.84 -14.09
N ASN A 82 -10.75 -10.46 -12.98
CA ASN A 82 -9.38 -10.00 -13.01
C ASN A 82 -8.37 -11.05 -12.59
N ARG A 83 -8.84 -12.21 -12.13
CA ARG A 83 -7.90 -13.24 -11.71
C ARG A 83 -6.97 -13.66 -12.83
N GLY A 84 -7.46 -13.73 -14.04
CA GLY A 84 -6.65 -14.20 -15.15
C GLY A 84 -5.57 -13.23 -15.57
N LYS A 85 -5.58 -12.03 -15.04
CA LYS A 85 -4.55 -11.07 -15.38
C LYS A 85 -3.27 -11.32 -14.63
N PHE A 86 -3.32 -12.17 -13.61
CA PHE A 86 -2.13 -12.45 -12.82
C PHE A 86 -1.43 -13.67 -13.35
N SER A 87 -0.11 -13.66 -13.34
CA SER A 87 0.64 -14.76 -13.90
C SER A 87 0.80 -15.94 -12.96
N PHE A 88 0.18 -15.85 -11.79
CA PHE A 88 0.26 -16.91 -10.80
C PHE A 88 -1.08 -17.03 -10.09
N PRO A 89 -1.37 -18.16 -9.51
CA PRO A 89 -2.62 -18.28 -8.76
C PRO A 89 -2.56 -17.43 -7.52
N LEU A 90 -3.60 -16.64 -7.29
CA LEU A 90 -3.60 -15.72 -6.17
C LEU A 90 -3.52 -16.44 -4.83
N GLU A 91 -4.01 -17.66 -4.76
CA GLU A 91 -3.98 -18.41 -3.52
C GLU A 91 -2.56 -18.73 -3.08
N THR A 92 -1.58 -18.69 -3.99
CA THR A 92 -0.21 -18.96 -3.60
C THR A 92 0.40 -17.82 -2.80
N LEU A 93 -0.32 -16.71 -2.69
CA LEU A 93 0.20 -15.60 -1.91
C LEU A 93 0.00 -15.79 -0.41
N GLU A 94 -0.79 -16.79 -0.01
CA GLU A 94 -1.01 -17.00 1.41
C GLU A 94 0.33 -17.25 2.09
N GLY A 95 0.60 -16.54 3.15
CA GLY A 95 1.86 -16.62 3.88
C GLY A 95 2.96 -15.71 3.37
N LYS A 96 2.74 -15.07 2.24
CA LYS A 96 3.77 -14.19 1.71
C LYS A 96 3.48 -12.76 2.05
N THR A 97 4.50 -11.93 2.02
CA THR A 97 4.35 -10.50 2.27
C THR A 97 4.14 -9.80 0.94
N VAL A 98 3.09 -9.01 0.87
CA VAL A 98 2.76 -8.31 -0.37
C VAL A 98 2.45 -6.86 -0.07
N CYS A 99 2.51 -6.02 -1.08
CA CYS A 99 2.06 -4.64 -0.98
C CYS A 99 0.90 -4.46 -1.93
N VAL A 100 -0.19 -3.93 -1.41
CA VAL A 100 -1.42 -3.72 -2.17
C VAL A 100 -1.56 -2.23 -2.39
N ILE A 101 -1.68 -1.81 -3.63
CA ILE A 101 -1.68 -0.40 -3.97
C ILE A 101 -3.02 -0.01 -4.54
N GLY A 102 -3.59 1.06 -4.05
CA GLY A 102 -4.85 1.56 -4.58
C GLY A 102 -5.56 2.43 -3.57
N LYS A 103 -6.81 2.73 -3.88
CA LYS A 103 -7.59 3.55 -2.99
C LYS A 103 -8.12 2.71 -1.85
N ILE A 104 -7.90 3.16 -0.65
CA ILE A 104 -8.32 2.44 0.53
C ILE A 104 -9.77 2.76 0.79
N GLN A 105 -10.61 1.75 0.81
CA GLN A 105 -12.03 1.93 1.01
C GLN A 105 -12.45 1.29 2.32
N ARG A 106 -13.60 1.71 2.81
CA ARG A 106 -14.07 1.15 4.06
C ARG A 106 -14.86 -0.12 3.78
N ASP A 107 -14.69 -1.12 4.58
CA ASP A 107 -15.45 -2.35 4.49
C ASP A 107 -15.87 -2.67 5.91
N ALA A 108 -17.03 -2.20 6.32
CA ALA A 108 -17.51 -2.31 7.70
C ALA A 108 -16.50 -1.59 8.60
N SER A 109 -15.91 -2.27 9.54
CA SER A 109 -14.92 -1.64 10.39
C SER A 109 -13.51 -1.87 9.87
N ARG A 110 -13.37 -2.44 8.69
CA ARG A 110 -12.08 -2.78 8.13
C ARG A 110 -11.82 -1.94 6.91
N ALA A 111 -10.72 -2.16 6.26
CA ALA A 111 -10.37 -1.46 5.04
C ALA A 111 -10.13 -2.45 3.92
N GLU A 112 -10.28 -2.00 2.69
CA GLU A 112 -10.14 -2.86 1.55
C GLU A 112 -9.59 -2.08 0.38
N ILE A 113 -8.78 -2.70 -0.45
CA ILE A 113 -8.38 -2.11 -1.71
C ILE A 113 -8.80 -3.09 -2.79
N GLU A 114 -9.46 -2.57 -3.81
CA GLU A 114 -9.85 -3.39 -4.93
C GLU A 114 -8.70 -3.42 -5.90
N VAL A 115 -8.20 -4.59 -6.24
CA VAL A 115 -7.07 -4.72 -7.13
C VAL A 115 -7.57 -5.23 -8.46
N SER A 116 -7.41 -4.44 -9.49
CA SER A 116 -7.93 -4.83 -10.80
C SER A 116 -6.84 -5.26 -11.77
N SER A 117 -5.59 -5.13 -11.41
CA SER A 117 -4.50 -5.55 -12.28
C SER A 117 -3.26 -5.85 -11.47
N PRO A 118 -2.30 -6.53 -12.03
CA PRO A 118 -1.07 -6.85 -11.30
C PRO A 118 -0.30 -5.64 -10.78
N SER A 119 -0.51 -4.47 -11.37
CA SER A 119 0.23 -3.31 -10.89
C SER A 119 -0.20 -2.91 -9.48
N GLY A 120 -1.35 -3.38 -9.02
CA GLY A 120 -1.81 -3.07 -7.68
C GLY A 120 -1.41 -4.08 -6.63
N LEU A 121 -0.64 -5.09 -7.00
CA LEU A 121 -0.30 -6.13 -6.05
C LEU A 121 1.14 -6.56 -6.28
N LYS A 122 2.03 -6.24 -5.38
CA LYS A 122 3.43 -6.57 -5.53
C LYS A 122 3.95 -7.42 -4.41
N LEU A 123 4.81 -8.37 -4.76
CA LEU A 123 5.42 -9.16 -3.71
C LEU A 123 6.51 -8.32 -3.08
N ALA A 124 6.55 -8.31 -1.80
CA ALA A 124 7.57 -7.57 -1.10
C ALA A 124 8.69 -8.52 -0.78
N ASN A 125 9.88 -8.15 -1.23
CA ASN A 125 10.98 -8.94 -0.89
C ASN A 125 11.60 -8.36 0.29
N ILE A 126 11.23 -8.80 1.40
CA ILE A 126 11.78 -8.31 2.59
C ILE A 126 12.77 -9.30 3.02
N LYS A 127 13.96 -8.95 3.11
CA LYS A 127 14.93 -9.85 3.60
C LYS A 127 15.23 -9.60 4.98
#